data_b07b68f4af433b74bbce99dcf2920e85
#
_entry.id   b07b68f4af433b74bbce99dcf2920e85
#
_cell.length_a   1.000
_cell.length_b   1.000
_cell.length_c   1.000
_cell.angle_alpha   90.00
_cell.angle_beta   90.00
_cell.angle_gamma   90.00
#
_symmetry.space_group_name_H-M   'P 1'
#
loop_
_entity.id
_entity.type
_entity.pdbx_description
1 polymer ?
#
loop_
_entity_poly.entity_id
_entity_poly.type
_entity_poly.pdbx_seq_one_letter_code
_entity_poly.pdbx_strand_id
1 'polypeptide(L)'
;MRKVLLVLLFVLIIGLIAADRVGVAVAQDQIAKQVAAQNDLPSKPDVKIHGIPFLTQAIGGSYKKIDVRIGRLTRQGVTLEDVQVELSDVKAPLSDVINGDASNIVAGTATASAIVPYDTVRRRAPASVKSISANGSNLQVSGNLSVLGFSGDVTIVAAVRATGRGIGVTPQSVRTGGGPAVPLALLRDRFTFTVPVRDLPLGSRISKVEVTPEGLRIAATAADVKLDEVPKT
;
A
#
# COMPACT_ATOMS: atom_id res chain seq x y z
N MET A 1 35.83 -30.16 32.91
CA MET A 1 35.59 -30.23 31.46
C MET A 1 34.15 -29.90 31.05
N ARG A 2 33.08 -30.53 31.60
CA ARG A 2 31.67 -30.25 31.23
C ARG A 2 31.25 -28.78 31.44
N LYS A 3 31.67 -28.12 32.54
CA LYS A 3 31.34 -26.71 32.81
C LYS A 3 31.98 -25.75 31.80
N VAL A 4 33.22 -26.00 31.37
CA VAL A 4 33.93 -25.21 30.36
C VAL A 4 33.24 -25.36 29.00
N LEU A 5 32.83 -26.59 28.64
CA LEU A 5 32.09 -26.82 27.39
C LEU A 5 30.74 -26.09 27.36
N LEU A 6 30.01 -26.08 28.50
CA LEU A 6 28.73 -25.34 28.60
C LEU A 6 28.94 -23.83 28.48
N VAL A 7 30.00 -23.29 29.07
CA VAL A 7 30.33 -21.85 28.92
C VAL A 7 30.71 -21.53 27.50
N LEU A 8 31.52 -22.33 26.84
CA LEU A 8 31.89 -22.16 25.42
C LEU A 8 30.66 -22.23 24.52
N LEU A 9 29.78 -23.20 24.73
CA LEU A 9 28.52 -23.32 23.98
C LEU A 9 27.64 -22.09 24.18
N PHE A 10 27.52 -21.59 25.40
CA PHE A 10 26.73 -20.39 25.70
C PHE A 10 27.29 -19.14 25.02
N VAL A 11 28.63 -18.96 25.06
CA VAL A 11 29.30 -17.85 24.36
C VAL A 11 29.10 -17.95 22.83
N LEU A 12 29.19 -19.16 22.28
CA LEU A 12 28.93 -19.41 20.87
C LEU A 12 27.51 -19.04 20.48
N ILE A 13 26.49 -19.42 21.25
CA ILE A 13 25.08 -19.09 20.98
C ILE A 13 24.88 -17.59 21.04
N ILE A 14 25.41 -16.89 22.02
CA ILE A 14 25.34 -15.43 22.11
C ILE A 14 25.99 -14.78 20.87
N GLY A 15 27.18 -15.26 20.49
CA GLY A 15 27.89 -14.78 19.30
C GLY A 15 27.08 -14.95 18.01
N LEU A 16 26.44 -16.11 17.84
CA LEU A 16 25.56 -16.36 16.68
C LEU A 16 24.32 -15.44 16.67
N ILE A 17 23.70 -15.22 17.83
CA ILE A 17 22.56 -14.30 17.92
C ILE A 17 23.00 -12.86 17.60
N ALA A 18 24.14 -12.43 18.12
CA ALA A 18 24.67 -11.09 17.81
C ALA A 18 24.99 -10.93 16.33
N ALA A 19 25.64 -11.92 15.72
CA ALA A 19 25.94 -11.92 14.29
C ALA A 19 24.65 -11.88 13.44
N ASP A 20 23.63 -12.62 13.83
CA ASP A 20 22.31 -12.61 13.16
C ASP A 20 21.66 -11.22 13.20
N ARG A 21 21.69 -10.56 14.36
CA ARG A 21 21.10 -9.20 14.52
C ARG A 21 21.87 -8.13 13.75
N VAL A 22 23.18 -8.20 13.74
CA VAL A 22 24.02 -7.30 12.94
C VAL A 22 23.80 -7.56 11.44
N GLY A 23 23.76 -8.81 11.03
CA GLY A 23 23.55 -9.20 9.65
C GLY A 23 22.23 -8.68 9.09
N VAL A 24 21.12 -8.85 9.81
CA VAL A 24 19.81 -8.34 9.37
C VAL A 24 19.79 -6.81 9.29
N ALA A 25 20.41 -6.10 10.24
CA ALA A 25 20.47 -4.65 10.23
C ALA A 25 21.24 -4.11 9.01
N VAL A 26 22.37 -4.73 8.67
CA VAL A 26 23.17 -4.38 7.49
C VAL A 26 22.38 -4.65 6.21
N ALA A 27 21.72 -5.80 6.09
CA ALA A 27 20.90 -6.14 4.91
C ALA A 27 19.74 -5.15 4.72
N GLN A 28 19.01 -4.82 5.79
CA GLN A 28 17.92 -3.84 5.76
C GLN A 28 18.41 -2.46 5.32
N ASP A 29 19.56 -2.01 5.84
CA ASP A 29 20.17 -0.74 5.47
C ASP A 29 20.57 -0.70 3.98
N GLN A 30 21.16 -1.77 3.48
CA GLN A 30 21.56 -1.88 2.08
C GLN A 30 20.36 -1.87 1.13
N ILE A 31 19.31 -2.65 1.42
CA ILE A 31 18.08 -2.65 0.65
C ILE A 31 17.44 -1.26 0.67
N ALA A 32 17.38 -0.61 1.84
CA ALA A 32 16.80 0.72 1.96
C ALA A 32 17.54 1.77 1.12
N LYS A 33 18.88 1.70 1.07
CA LYS A 33 19.72 2.57 0.21
C LYS A 33 19.45 2.32 -1.26
N GLN A 34 19.35 1.06 -1.68
CA GLN A 34 19.07 0.70 -3.07
C GLN A 34 17.68 1.15 -3.51
N VAL A 35 16.65 0.90 -2.69
CA VAL A 35 15.27 1.33 -2.97
C VAL A 35 15.21 2.85 -3.08
N ALA A 36 15.89 3.59 -2.19
CA ALA A 36 15.95 5.05 -2.26
C ALA A 36 16.61 5.54 -3.55
N ALA A 37 17.75 4.97 -3.93
CA ALA A 37 18.51 5.38 -5.12
C ALA A 37 17.78 5.03 -6.43
N GLN A 38 17.15 3.85 -6.51
CA GLN A 38 16.46 3.40 -7.73
C GLN A 38 15.13 4.14 -7.97
N ASN A 39 14.55 4.73 -6.95
CA ASN A 39 13.25 5.39 -7.02
C ASN A 39 13.31 6.90 -6.72
N ASP A 40 14.49 7.52 -6.70
CA ASP A 40 14.69 8.95 -6.42
C ASP A 40 13.90 9.43 -5.19
N LEU A 41 13.90 8.61 -4.13
CA LEU A 41 13.13 8.93 -2.93
C LEU A 41 13.80 10.07 -2.14
N PRO A 42 13.03 11.03 -1.61
CA PRO A 42 13.56 12.15 -0.84
C PRO A 42 14.14 11.72 0.52
N SER A 43 13.77 10.52 0.97
CA SER A 43 14.25 9.93 2.22
C SER A 43 14.39 8.42 2.07
N LYS A 44 15.31 7.86 2.87
CA LYS A 44 15.53 6.43 2.94
C LYS A 44 14.30 5.73 3.54
N PRO A 45 13.75 4.68 2.90
CA PRO A 45 12.62 3.93 3.43
C PRO A 45 13.02 3.09 4.65
N ASP A 46 12.04 2.77 5.49
CA ASP A 46 12.20 1.79 6.57
C ASP A 46 11.97 0.38 5.99
N VAL A 47 13.00 -0.46 6.05
CA VAL A 47 12.95 -1.85 5.58
C VAL A 47 13.05 -2.79 6.76
N LYS A 48 12.13 -3.75 6.84
CA LYS A 48 12.12 -4.79 7.88
C LYS A 48 12.06 -6.17 7.26
N ILE A 49 13.08 -6.98 7.54
CA ILE A 49 13.11 -8.40 7.18
C ILE A 49 12.65 -9.19 8.41
N HIS A 50 11.59 -9.96 8.24
CA HIS A 50 11.01 -10.75 9.32
C HIS A 50 11.52 -12.20 9.32
N GLY A 51 11.51 -12.79 10.51
CA GLY A 51 11.92 -14.17 10.73
C GLY A 51 13.26 -14.28 11.43
N ILE A 52 13.38 -15.32 12.24
CA ILE A 52 14.56 -15.63 13.07
C ILE A 52 14.86 -17.11 12.86
N PRO A 53 16.12 -17.49 12.62
CA PRO A 53 17.30 -16.66 12.37
C PRO A 53 17.29 -16.05 10.97
N PHE A 54 17.82 -14.81 10.82
CA PHE A 54 18.00 -14.17 9.52
C PHE A 54 19.06 -14.88 8.69
N LEU A 55 20.18 -15.27 9.30
CA LEU A 55 21.29 -15.91 8.60
C LEU A 55 20.89 -17.19 7.87
N THR A 56 19.98 -17.99 8.44
CA THR A 56 19.47 -19.19 7.76
C THR A 56 18.62 -18.85 6.56
N GLN A 57 17.83 -17.79 6.61
CA GLN A 57 17.06 -17.29 5.48
C GLN A 57 17.99 -16.74 4.38
N ALA A 58 19.02 -15.97 4.76
CA ALA A 58 19.98 -15.39 3.84
C ALA A 58 20.79 -16.46 3.09
N ILE A 59 21.29 -17.49 3.81
CA ILE A 59 22.02 -18.60 3.19
C ILE A 59 21.10 -19.42 2.28
N GLY A 60 19.85 -19.64 2.71
CA GLY A 60 18.85 -20.38 1.91
C GLY A 60 18.23 -19.57 0.78
N GLY A 61 18.50 -18.25 0.70
CA GLY A 61 17.91 -17.36 -0.30
C GLY A 61 16.39 -17.29 -0.25
N SER A 62 15.78 -17.53 0.93
CA SER A 62 14.33 -17.57 1.10
C SER A 62 13.93 -16.83 2.35
N TYR A 63 13.13 -15.76 2.17
CA TYR A 63 12.69 -14.88 3.26
C TYR A 63 11.18 -14.96 3.39
N LYS A 64 10.70 -15.10 4.63
CA LYS A 64 9.27 -15.24 4.91
C LYS A 64 8.49 -13.98 4.58
N LYS A 65 9.03 -12.81 4.97
CA LYS A 65 8.35 -11.55 4.82
C LYS A 65 9.35 -10.40 4.87
N ILE A 66 9.15 -9.43 3.96
CA ILE A 66 9.90 -8.17 3.92
C ILE A 66 8.88 -7.04 3.83
N ASP A 67 8.95 -6.08 4.76
CA ASP A 67 8.15 -4.86 4.74
C ASP A 67 9.03 -3.68 4.33
N VAL A 68 8.51 -2.83 3.45
CA VAL A 68 9.15 -1.58 3.03
C VAL A 68 8.16 -0.44 3.23
N ARG A 69 8.53 0.56 4.05
CA ARG A 69 7.73 1.77 4.28
C ARG A 69 8.44 2.97 3.68
N ILE A 70 7.80 3.57 2.68
CA ILE A 70 8.36 4.69 1.93
C ILE A 70 7.90 6.03 2.52
N GLY A 71 6.75 6.04 3.21
CA GLY A 71 6.13 7.27 3.71
C GLY A 71 5.41 8.03 2.60
N ARG A 72 5.90 9.24 2.26
CA ARG A 72 5.31 10.05 1.19
C ARG A 72 6.00 9.77 -0.14
N LEU A 73 5.19 9.56 -1.18
CA LEU A 73 5.64 9.39 -2.55
C LEU A 73 4.82 10.28 -3.48
N THR A 74 5.51 11.14 -4.25
CA THR A 74 4.85 11.96 -5.27
C THR A 74 5.32 11.52 -6.64
N ARG A 75 4.38 11.10 -7.50
CA ARG A 75 4.65 10.70 -8.88
C ARG A 75 3.57 11.22 -9.82
N GLN A 76 3.96 11.77 -10.96
CA GLN A 76 3.06 12.31 -11.99
C GLN A 76 1.98 13.24 -11.41
N GLY A 77 2.35 14.07 -10.44
CA GLY A 77 1.42 15.00 -9.78
C GLY A 77 0.43 14.35 -8.81
N VAL A 78 0.58 13.05 -8.53
CA VAL A 78 -0.16 12.33 -7.48
C VAL A 78 0.70 12.18 -6.26
N THR A 79 0.26 12.71 -5.14
CA THR A 79 0.89 12.48 -3.84
C THR A 79 0.16 11.35 -3.14
N LEU A 80 0.95 10.35 -2.73
CA LEU A 80 0.52 9.23 -1.89
C LEU A 80 1.21 9.37 -0.54
N GLU A 81 0.50 9.05 0.52
CA GLU A 81 1.03 9.05 1.88
C GLU A 81 0.98 7.64 2.48
N ASP A 82 1.83 7.41 3.47
CA ASP A 82 1.96 6.12 4.16
C ASP A 82 2.05 4.92 3.17
N VAL A 83 2.94 5.07 2.17
CA VAL A 83 3.16 4.02 1.18
C VAL A 83 3.91 2.87 1.84
N GLN A 84 3.32 1.69 1.79
CA GLN A 84 3.86 0.46 2.37
C GLN A 84 3.79 -0.65 1.33
N VAL A 85 4.86 -1.45 1.28
CA VAL A 85 4.93 -2.66 0.46
C VAL A 85 5.29 -3.83 1.36
N GLU A 86 4.50 -4.87 1.30
CA GLU A 86 4.72 -6.13 1.98
C GLU A 86 4.97 -7.21 0.93
N LEU A 87 6.12 -7.88 1.05
CA LEU A 87 6.49 -9.01 0.21
C LEU A 87 6.51 -10.26 1.09
N SER A 88 5.82 -11.31 0.67
CA SER A 88 5.78 -12.59 1.37
C SER A 88 6.36 -13.70 0.48
N ASP A 89 6.97 -14.71 1.13
CA ASP A 89 7.59 -15.85 0.47
C ASP A 89 8.59 -15.43 -0.62
N VAL A 90 9.53 -14.53 -0.22
CA VAL A 90 10.50 -13.96 -1.13
C VAL A 90 11.66 -14.93 -1.35
N LYS A 91 11.92 -15.25 -2.62
CA LYS A 91 13.12 -15.97 -3.06
C LYS A 91 14.08 -14.93 -3.62
N ALA A 92 15.22 -14.78 -2.98
CA ALA A 92 16.25 -13.82 -3.35
C ALA A 92 17.62 -14.38 -2.97
N PRO A 93 18.46 -14.80 -3.92
CA PRO A 93 19.84 -15.19 -3.64
C PRO A 93 20.58 -14.05 -2.93
N LEU A 94 21.37 -14.38 -1.90
CA LEU A 94 22.06 -13.37 -1.10
C LEU A 94 23.00 -12.50 -1.95
N SER A 95 23.64 -13.08 -2.96
CA SER A 95 24.45 -12.36 -3.95
C SER A 95 23.67 -11.23 -4.62
N ASP A 96 22.44 -11.51 -5.04
CA ASP A 96 21.61 -10.59 -5.80
C ASP A 96 21.13 -9.46 -4.91
N VAL A 97 20.77 -9.79 -3.66
CA VAL A 97 20.39 -8.78 -2.64
C VAL A 97 21.56 -7.82 -2.36
N ILE A 98 22.79 -8.34 -2.25
CA ILE A 98 23.99 -7.53 -1.98
C ILE A 98 24.34 -6.65 -3.20
N ASN A 99 24.22 -7.20 -4.41
CA ASN A 99 24.56 -6.50 -5.64
C ASN A 99 23.44 -5.57 -6.17
N GLY A 100 22.23 -5.63 -5.56
CA GLY A 100 21.08 -4.87 -6.03
C GLY A 100 20.51 -5.38 -7.35
N ASP A 101 20.77 -6.64 -7.69
CA ASP A 101 20.22 -7.31 -8.87
C ASP A 101 18.86 -7.90 -8.54
N ALA A 102 17.80 -7.37 -9.17
CA ALA A 102 16.43 -7.84 -8.98
C ALA A 102 16.03 -8.99 -9.90
N SER A 103 16.91 -9.41 -10.83
CA SER A 103 16.57 -10.34 -11.93
C SER A 103 16.09 -11.71 -11.47
N ASN A 104 16.58 -12.19 -10.33
CA ASN A 104 16.19 -13.49 -9.78
C ASN A 104 15.37 -13.36 -8.48
N ILE A 105 14.89 -12.15 -8.18
CA ILE A 105 14.07 -11.93 -6.98
C ILE A 105 12.60 -12.12 -7.32
N VAL A 106 11.99 -13.10 -6.67
CA VAL A 106 10.57 -13.43 -6.84
C VAL A 106 9.87 -13.39 -5.47
N ALA A 107 8.75 -12.71 -5.40
CA ALA A 107 7.87 -12.75 -4.23
C ALA A 107 6.63 -13.59 -4.55
N GLY A 108 6.29 -14.54 -3.70
CA GLY A 108 5.06 -15.33 -3.83
C GLY A 108 3.82 -14.44 -3.75
N THR A 109 3.85 -13.42 -2.89
CA THR A 109 2.81 -12.38 -2.82
C THR A 109 3.45 -11.02 -2.57
N ALA A 110 2.97 -10.01 -3.29
CA ALA A 110 3.27 -8.61 -3.03
C ALA A 110 1.97 -7.84 -2.76
N THR A 111 1.92 -7.13 -1.64
CA THR A 111 0.82 -6.22 -1.30
C THR A 111 1.37 -4.82 -1.13
N ALA A 112 0.88 -3.90 -1.95
CA ALA A 112 1.19 -2.48 -1.80
C ALA A 112 -0.03 -1.76 -1.25
N SER A 113 0.17 -0.84 -0.31
CA SER A 113 -0.89 0.02 0.22
C SER A 113 -0.41 1.46 0.34
N ALA A 114 -1.33 2.40 0.15
CA ALA A 114 -1.07 3.83 0.29
C ALA A 114 -2.34 4.56 0.67
N ILE A 115 -2.18 5.74 1.28
CA ILE A 115 -3.25 6.70 1.49
C ILE A 115 -3.22 7.71 0.34
N VAL A 116 -4.36 7.86 -0.33
CA VAL A 116 -4.61 8.92 -1.32
C VAL A 116 -5.32 10.06 -0.59
N PRO A 117 -4.67 11.21 -0.34
CA PRO A 117 -5.30 12.34 0.34
C PRO A 117 -6.54 12.84 -0.39
N TYR A 118 -7.57 13.28 0.34
CA TYR A 118 -8.82 13.76 -0.25
C TYR A 118 -8.63 14.90 -1.24
N ASP A 119 -7.67 15.78 -1.01
CA ASP A 119 -7.34 16.85 -1.97
C ASP A 119 -6.82 16.30 -3.31
N THR A 120 -6.08 15.19 -3.29
CA THR A 120 -5.64 14.53 -4.51
C THR A 120 -6.82 13.91 -5.26
N VAL A 121 -7.75 13.30 -4.55
CA VAL A 121 -8.99 12.77 -5.13
C VAL A 121 -9.85 13.92 -5.69
N ARG A 122 -10.01 15.01 -4.94
CA ARG A 122 -10.80 16.18 -5.34
C ARG A 122 -10.26 16.84 -6.60
N ARG A 123 -8.94 16.99 -6.74
CA ARG A 123 -8.34 17.57 -7.97
C ARG A 123 -8.66 16.79 -9.26
N ARG A 124 -9.00 15.52 -9.14
CA ARG A 124 -9.38 14.66 -10.28
C ARG A 124 -10.89 14.47 -10.41
N ALA A 125 -11.66 14.97 -9.45
CA ALA A 125 -13.11 14.99 -9.50
C ALA A 125 -13.62 16.12 -10.45
N PRO A 126 -14.85 16.00 -10.96
CA PRO A 126 -15.49 17.10 -11.71
C PRO A 126 -15.50 18.41 -10.91
N ALA A 127 -15.44 19.55 -11.62
CA ALA A 127 -15.41 20.89 -11.00
C ALA A 127 -16.64 21.18 -10.10
N SER A 128 -17.74 20.48 -10.30
CA SER A 128 -18.93 20.53 -9.46
C SER A 128 -18.72 19.98 -8.04
N VAL A 129 -17.69 19.17 -7.82
CA VAL A 129 -17.34 18.63 -6.50
C VAL A 129 -16.53 19.66 -5.71
N LYS A 130 -17.09 20.20 -4.65
CA LYS A 130 -16.47 21.21 -3.77
C LYS A 130 -15.58 20.58 -2.70
N SER A 131 -16.04 19.48 -2.07
CA SER A 131 -15.30 18.80 -1.02
C SER A 131 -15.49 17.29 -1.03
N ILE A 132 -14.44 16.59 -0.57
CA ILE A 132 -14.44 15.15 -0.30
C ILE A 132 -13.82 14.96 1.07
N SER A 133 -14.46 14.17 1.94
CA SER A 133 -13.99 13.92 3.32
C SER A 133 -14.49 12.57 3.83
N ALA A 134 -13.96 12.15 4.98
CA ALA A 134 -14.49 11.00 5.71
C ALA A 134 -15.80 11.35 6.42
N ASN A 135 -16.70 10.36 6.48
CA ASN A 135 -17.86 10.35 7.37
C ASN A 135 -17.96 8.94 7.98
N GLY A 136 -17.25 8.73 9.08
CA GLY A 136 -17.01 7.40 9.63
C GLY A 136 -16.27 6.53 8.61
N SER A 137 -16.79 5.35 8.31
CA SER A 137 -16.28 4.44 7.28
C SER A 137 -16.77 4.75 5.86
N ASN A 138 -17.52 5.82 5.67
CA ASN A 138 -18.07 6.24 4.39
C ASN A 138 -17.37 7.48 3.86
N LEU A 139 -17.40 7.66 2.54
CA LEU A 139 -16.95 8.87 1.87
C LEU A 139 -18.08 9.89 1.82
N GLN A 140 -17.82 11.12 2.22
CA GLN A 140 -18.73 12.24 2.04
C GLN A 140 -18.24 13.12 0.89
N VAL A 141 -19.13 13.39 -0.06
CA VAL A 141 -18.88 14.25 -1.21
C VAL A 141 -19.90 15.37 -1.21
N SER A 142 -19.45 16.62 -1.24
CA SER A 142 -20.33 17.79 -1.33
C SER A 142 -19.98 18.63 -2.55
N GLY A 143 -20.98 19.21 -3.16
CA GLY A 143 -20.80 20.06 -4.32
C GLY A 143 -22.10 20.60 -4.88
N ASN A 144 -22.00 21.39 -5.95
CA ASN A 144 -23.16 21.82 -6.72
C ASN A 144 -23.40 20.79 -7.82
N LEU A 145 -24.35 19.92 -7.60
CA LEU A 145 -24.61 18.76 -8.45
C LEU A 145 -26.05 18.81 -8.97
N SER A 146 -26.24 18.28 -10.16
CA SER A 146 -27.57 18.03 -10.73
C SER A 146 -27.98 16.58 -10.45
N VAL A 147 -29.02 16.40 -9.64
CA VAL A 147 -29.55 15.09 -9.26
C VAL A 147 -31.05 15.06 -9.55
N LEU A 148 -31.48 14.17 -10.41
CA LEU A 148 -32.90 13.98 -10.75
C LEU A 148 -33.65 15.29 -11.16
N GLY A 149 -32.97 16.18 -11.88
CA GLY A 149 -33.54 17.46 -12.31
C GLY A 149 -33.45 18.60 -11.28
N PHE A 150 -32.97 18.32 -10.07
CA PHE A 150 -32.61 19.34 -9.09
C PHE A 150 -31.15 19.72 -9.25
N SER A 151 -30.86 21.01 -9.40
CA SER A 151 -29.50 21.55 -9.42
C SER A 151 -29.28 22.44 -8.21
N GLY A 152 -28.30 22.10 -7.38
CA GLY A 152 -28.03 22.84 -6.16
C GLY A 152 -26.94 22.17 -5.31
N ASP A 153 -26.77 22.68 -4.11
CA ASP A 153 -25.83 22.10 -3.15
C ASP A 153 -26.33 20.74 -2.66
N VAL A 154 -25.55 19.71 -2.91
CA VAL A 154 -25.85 18.33 -2.58
C VAL A 154 -24.69 17.74 -1.76
N THR A 155 -25.04 17.01 -0.71
CA THR A 155 -24.08 16.19 0.05
C THR A 155 -24.47 14.72 -0.06
N ILE A 156 -23.56 13.91 -0.56
CA ILE A 156 -23.72 12.46 -0.75
C ILE A 156 -22.78 11.76 0.22
N VAL A 157 -23.32 10.81 0.99
CA VAL A 157 -22.53 9.86 1.76
C VAL A 157 -22.57 8.53 1.03
N ALA A 158 -21.40 7.96 0.73
CA ALA A 158 -21.27 6.75 -0.06
C ALA A 158 -20.32 5.74 0.59
N ALA A 159 -20.68 4.48 0.56
CA ALA A 159 -19.77 3.39 0.88
C ALA A 159 -18.81 3.13 -0.28
N VAL A 160 -17.56 2.83 0.05
CA VAL A 160 -16.53 2.43 -0.91
C VAL A 160 -16.08 1.00 -0.65
N ARG A 161 -15.78 0.27 -1.71
CA ARG A 161 -15.27 -1.11 -1.59
C ARG A 161 -14.35 -1.48 -2.76
N ALA A 162 -13.46 -2.42 -2.52
CA ALA A 162 -12.65 -3.01 -3.59
C ALA A 162 -13.51 -3.88 -4.51
N THR A 163 -13.28 -3.79 -5.82
CA THR A 163 -13.94 -4.64 -6.83
C THR A 163 -12.93 -5.47 -7.64
N GLY A 164 -11.67 -5.54 -7.18
CA GLY A 164 -10.57 -6.19 -7.89
C GLY A 164 -10.01 -5.34 -9.03
N ARG A 165 -10.84 -4.75 -9.88
CA ARG A 165 -10.43 -3.89 -11.01
C ARG A 165 -10.63 -2.41 -10.75
N GLY A 166 -11.11 -2.03 -9.58
CA GLY A 166 -11.39 -0.65 -9.25
C GLY A 166 -12.02 -0.47 -7.88
N ILE A 167 -12.60 0.70 -7.68
CA ILE A 167 -13.26 1.11 -6.44
C ILE A 167 -14.75 1.24 -6.73
N GLY A 168 -15.55 0.38 -6.12
CA GLY A 168 -17.00 0.46 -6.14
C GLY A 168 -17.48 1.53 -5.19
N VAL A 169 -18.36 2.41 -5.65
CA VAL A 169 -18.97 3.50 -4.88
C VAL A 169 -20.48 3.27 -4.86
N THR A 170 -21.07 3.23 -3.67
CA THR A 170 -22.51 2.99 -3.48
C THR A 170 -23.08 4.07 -2.55
N PRO A 171 -24.01 4.91 -3.00
CA PRO A 171 -24.61 5.94 -2.16
C PRO A 171 -25.41 5.30 -1.02
N GLN A 172 -25.26 5.89 0.17
CA GLN A 172 -25.96 5.51 1.40
C GLN A 172 -27.00 6.56 1.80
N SER A 173 -26.68 7.83 1.59
CA SER A 173 -27.61 8.93 1.82
C SER A 173 -27.31 10.12 0.93
N VAL A 174 -28.32 10.93 0.65
CA VAL A 174 -28.18 12.20 -0.06
C VAL A 174 -28.98 13.26 0.65
N ARG A 175 -28.38 14.41 0.84
CA ARG A 175 -28.99 15.62 1.39
C ARG A 175 -28.87 16.74 0.36
N THR A 176 -29.98 17.41 0.10
CA THR A 176 -30.04 18.60 -0.76
C THR A 176 -30.18 19.84 0.12
N GLY A 177 -29.48 20.92 -0.23
CA GLY A 177 -29.59 22.20 0.46
C GLY A 177 -30.95 22.86 0.20
N GLY A 178 -31.95 22.57 1.07
CA GLY A 178 -33.30 23.18 1.00
C GLY A 178 -34.26 22.56 -0.04
N GLY A 179 -33.86 21.46 -0.73
CA GLY A 179 -34.72 20.72 -1.64
C GLY A 179 -35.45 19.53 -0.99
N PRO A 180 -36.38 18.89 -1.72
CA PRO A 180 -37.06 17.70 -1.25
C PRO A 180 -36.11 16.55 -0.99
N ALA A 181 -36.43 15.69 -0.02
CA ALA A 181 -35.68 14.47 0.24
C ALA A 181 -35.74 13.55 -1.00
N VAL A 182 -34.58 13.14 -1.51
CA VAL A 182 -34.49 12.22 -2.66
C VAL A 182 -34.52 10.78 -2.14
N PRO A 183 -35.46 9.94 -2.61
CA PRO A 183 -35.53 8.54 -2.18
C PRO A 183 -34.23 7.79 -2.52
N LEU A 184 -33.64 7.12 -1.54
CA LEU A 184 -32.35 6.42 -1.70
C LEU A 184 -32.40 5.34 -2.78
N ALA A 185 -33.56 4.69 -2.97
CA ALA A 185 -33.73 3.68 -4.03
C ALA A 185 -33.43 4.24 -5.43
N LEU A 186 -33.96 5.43 -5.77
CA LEU A 186 -33.72 6.07 -7.05
C LEU A 186 -32.26 6.48 -7.26
N LEU A 187 -31.52 6.68 -6.18
CA LEU A 187 -30.11 7.06 -6.21
C LEU A 187 -29.19 5.85 -6.39
N ARG A 188 -29.52 4.74 -5.74
CA ARG A 188 -28.71 3.51 -5.86
C ARG A 188 -28.60 3.02 -7.28
N ASP A 189 -29.70 2.99 -8.00
CA ASP A 189 -29.72 2.49 -9.38
C ASP A 189 -28.92 3.36 -10.36
N ARG A 190 -28.86 4.68 -10.10
CA ARG A 190 -28.21 5.63 -11.00
C ARG A 190 -26.78 6.02 -10.59
N PHE A 191 -26.46 5.92 -9.30
CA PHE A 191 -25.19 6.42 -8.73
C PHE A 191 -24.32 5.32 -8.10
N THR A 192 -24.67 4.05 -8.27
CA THR A 192 -23.74 2.96 -7.99
C THR A 192 -22.85 2.79 -9.22
N PHE A 193 -21.57 3.04 -9.05
CA PHE A 193 -20.58 2.93 -10.13
C PHE A 193 -19.26 2.40 -9.63
N THR A 194 -18.45 1.90 -10.54
CA THR A 194 -17.07 1.50 -10.24
C THR A 194 -16.13 2.49 -10.90
N VAL A 195 -15.25 3.09 -10.11
CA VAL A 195 -14.11 3.86 -10.62
C VAL A 195 -13.04 2.85 -11.05
N PRO A 196 -12.80 2.66 -12.34
CA PRO A 196 -11.79 1.71 -12.78
C PRO A 196 -10.40 2.25 -12.41
N VAL A 197 -9.57 1.41 -11.83
CA VAL A 197 -8.15 1.68 -11.68
C VAL A 197 -7.44 0.88 -12.78
N ARG A 198 -6.95 1.60 -13.77
CA ARG A 198 -6.24 1.03 -14.92
C ARG A 198 -4.74 1.00 -14.61
N ASP A 199 -4.04 0.15 -15.33
CA ASP A 199 -2.57 0.10 -15.32
C ASP A 199 -1.97 -0.21 -13.93
N LEU A 200 -2.64 -1.09 -13.17
CA LEU A 200 -2.06 -1.65 -11.98
C LEU A 200 -0.86 -2.53 -12.38
N PRO A 201 0.33 -2.27 -11.83
CA PRO A 201 1.53 -3.01 -12.20
C PRO A 201 1.41 -4.50 -11.82
N LEU A 202 2.11 -5.36 -12.57
CA LEU A 202 2.29 -6.78 -12.25
C LEU A 202 0.97 -7.57 -12.15
N GLY A 203 -0.07 -7.19 -12.88
CA GLY A 203 -1.37 -7.85 -12.82
C GLY A 203 -2.05 -7.78 -11.45
N SER A 204 -1.61 -6.83 -10.60
CA SER A 204 -2.18 -6.66 -9.26
C SER A 204 -3.66 -6.30 -9.30
N ARG A 205 -4.36 -6.60 -8.21
CA ARG A 205 -5.79 -6.32 -8.05
C ARG A 205 -6.00 -5.51 -6.77
N ILE A 206 -6.94 -4.58 -6.79
CA ILE A 206 -7.32 -3.87 -5.58
C ILE A 206 -7.96 -4.89 -4.64
N SER A 207 -7.30 -5.12 -3.51
CA SER A 207 -7.73 -6.07 -2.47
C SER A 207 -8.51 -5.38 -1.36
N LYS A 208 -8.23 -4.11 -1.07
CA LYS A 208 -8.86 -3.37 0.03
C LYS A 208 -8.99 -1.88 -0.28
N VAL A 209 -10.09 -1.27 0.17
CA VAL A 209 -10.29 0.18 0.18
C VAL A 209 -10.93 0.55 1.52
N GLU A 210 -10.35 1.51 2.21
CA GLU A 210 -10.82 2.02 3.49
C GLU A 210 -10.85 3.55 3.47
N VAL A 211 -11.88 4.11 4.09
CA VAL A 211 -11.98 5.55 4.37
C VAL A 211 -11.27 5.83 5.67
N THR A 212 -10.25 6.68 5.65
CA THR A 212 -9.53 7.15 6.84
C THR A 212 -9.68 8.66 6.98
N PRO A 213 -9.39 9.25 8.14
CA PRO A 213 -9.45 10.72 8.31
C PRO A 213 -8.54 11.47 7.32
N GLU A 214 -7.40 10.90 6.94
CA GLU A 214 -6.36 11.50 6.11
C GLU A 214 -6.67 11.35 4.61
N GLY A 215 -7.41 10.29 4.21
CA GLY A 215 -7.67 9.99 2.80
C GLY A 215 -8.25 8.60 2.59
N LEU A 216 -8.22 8.14 1.36
CA LEU A 216 -8.58 6.77 0.99
C LEU A 216 -7.34 5.88 1.09
N ARG A 217 -7.34 4.92 2.03
CA ARG A 217 -6.34 3.85 2.05
C ARG A 217 -6.74 2.78 1.03
N ILE A 218 -5.86 2.56 0.08
CA ILE A 218 -6.05 1.58 -0.99
C ILE A 218 -4.93 0.55 -0.88
N ALA A 219 -5.28 -0.73 -0.93
CA ALA A 219 -4.32 -1.82 -1.04
C ALA A 219 -4.56 -2.61 -2.32
N ALA A 220 -3.46 -3.00 -2.96
CA ALA A 220 -3.47 -3.87 -4.13
C ALA A 220 -2.53 -5.05 -3.89
N THR A 221 -2.90 -6.22 -4.37
CA THR A 221 -2.14 -7.47 -4.18
C THR A 221 -1.88 -8.14 -5.52
N ALA A 222 -0.68 -8.63 -5.71
CA ALA A 222 -0.26 -9.46 -6.84
C ALA A 222 0.36 -10.76 -6.31
N ALA A 223 0.26 -11.83 -7.09
CA ALA A 223 0.92 -13.11 -6.82
C ALA A 223 2.06 -13.35 -7.81
N ASP A 224 3.03 -14.16 -7.41
CA ASP A 224 4.17 -14.60 -8.23
C ASP A 224 4.91 -13.43 -8.91
N VAL A 225 5.21 -12.40 -8.11
CA VAL A 225 5.79 -11.14 -8.58
C VAL A 225 7.30 -11.28 -8.78
N LYS A 226 7.75 -11.07 -10.00
CA LYS A 226 9.17 -10.88 -10.31
C LYS A 226 9.54 -9.41 -10.17
N LEU A 227 10.57 -9.12 -9.38
CA LEU A 227 10.92 -7.75 -9.07
C LEU A 227 11.57 -6.97 -10.22
N ASP A 228 12.13 -7.67 -11.20
CA ASP A 228 12.68 -7.09 -12.44
C ASP A 228 11.59 -6.55 -13.39
N GLU A 229 10.37 -7.13 -13.31
CA GLU A 229 9.21 -6.68 -14.08
C GLU A 229 8.52 -5.44 -13.47
N VAL A 230 8.95 -4.99 -12.29
CA VAL A 230 8.45 -3.74 -11.69
C VAL A 230 8.91 -2.56 -12.55
N PRO A 231 7.99 -1.73 -13.07
CA PRO A 231 8.37 -0.60 -13.92
C PRO A 231 9.37 0.30 -13.17
N LYS A 232 10.57 0.38 -13.67
CA LYS A 232 11.55 1.38 -13.25
C LYS A 232 11.07 2.71 -13.81
N THR A 233 10.78 3.64 -12.96
CA THR A 233 10.26 4.96 -13.33
C THR A 233 11.39 5.97 -13.40
#